data_e3ad3986d17c99eff5f09e2309dbba5f
#
_entry.id   e3ad3986d17c99eff5f09e2309dbba5f
#
_cell.length_a   1.000
_cell.length_b   1.000
_cell.length_c   1.000
_cell.angle_alpha   90.00
_cell.angle_beta   90.00
_cell.angle_gamma   90.00
#
_symmetry.space_group_name_H-M   'P 1'
#
loop_
_entity.id
_entity.type
_entity.pdbx_description
1 polymer ?
#
loop_
_entity_poly.entity_id
_entity_poly.type
_entity_poly.pdbx_seq_one_letter_code
_entity_poly.pdbx_strand_id
1 'polypeptide(L)'
;MLAMLLAQVAFSQNNITVIKGATIISTANNGKDANDISNAYIIMEGDKIMEVGALSDRKKFPRKAKIIKAKGKYIVPGLIDGFAAINNQKYANAYLYMGVTSIISVDGFRRGPFFGEGNPAPHIYRLDGVGEERMTDAALLAAIKEKHEKGIKVLLIMYGLAPEQIALSMKKAEEYGMATIGELGFTSYLQGMKLGVNAFVHTTRYSLDIAPHNMALAVAQHPFSNDLNSAKWKYYKFLTGLKKGYQPLVDHAENVGNYNTYIFPTSSLSYLDIPGHSNPWDEPIAKTLDTKDINRPADKITGNHSIDSVEQNAYTKLIVNELKVIEPTYYQHGAKYLTGSASDVWGTMPGISLHTEFETLTKIGLKPREVIAAATENFSKAFGWKIGKIAKGYRADILILNNNPLKDLKNLKDIDVLIQKGKVIDRAAMLK
;
A
#
# COMPACT_ATOMS: atom_id res chain seq x y z
N MET A 1 60.07 16.46 13.08
CA MET A 1 58.89 16.85 13.88
C MET A 1 57.68 16.21 13.20
N LEU A 2 57.30 15.00 13.64
CA LEU A 2 56.26 14.17 13.01
C LEU A 2 54.97 14.39 13.81
N ALA A 3 54.00 15.09 13.25
CA ALA A 3 52.69 15.31 13.88
C ALA A 3 51.83 14.06 13.66
N MET A 4 51.60 13.27 14.71
CA MET A 4 50.59 12.22 14.74
C MET A 4 49.19 12.83 14.69
N LEU A 5 48.46 12.66 13.58
CA LEU A 5 47.03 12.86 13.52
C LEU A 5 46.36 11.68 14.25
N LEU A 6 45.91 11.93 15.46
CA LEU A 6 44.95 11.05 16.16
C LEU A 6 43.57 11.23 15.50
N ALA A 7 43.19 10.33 14.61
CA ALA A 7 41.82 10.19 14.17
C ALA A 7 40.99 9.73 15.38
N GLN A 8 40.23 10.63 15.96
CA GLN A 8 39.16 10.28 16.90
C GLN A 8 38.08 9.53 16.14
N VAL A 9 38.12 8.20 16.22
CA VAL A 9 36.98 7.36 15.88
C VAL A 9 35.90 7.66 16.91
N ALA A 10 34.96 8.52 16.55
CA ALA A 10 33.76 8.71 17.33
C ALA A 10 33.01 7.37 17.37
N PHE A 11 33.13 6.63 18.47
CA PHE A 11 32.25 5.52 18.76
C PHE A 11 30.84 6.08 18.81
N SER A 12 30.05 5.84 17.74
CA SER A 12 28.60 5.97 17.76
C SER A 12 28.12 5.24 19.01
N GLN A 13 27.55 5.98 19.97
CA GLN A 13 26.86 5.35 21.10
C GLN A 13 25.75 4.51 20.47
N ASN A 14 25.86 3.19 20.61
CA ASN A 14 24.86 2.25 20.08
C ASN A 14 23.53 2.61 20.70
N ASN A 15 22.66 3.26 19.90
CA ASN A 15 21.29 3.63 20.28
C ASN A 15 20.41 2.36 20.27
N ILE A 16 20.60 1.54 21.32
CA ILE A 16 19.82 0.33 21.48
C ILE A 16 18.52 0.66 22.19
N THR A 17 17.41 0.29 21.59
CA THR A 17 16.08 0.36 22.21
C THR A 17 15.51 -1.03 22.37
N VAL A 18 14.88 -1.31 23.50
CA VAL A 18 14.22 -2.59 23.81
C VAL A 18 12.76 -2.34 24.16
N ILE A 19 11.85 -2.96 23.42
CA ILE A 19 10.42 -3.02 23.75
C ILE A 19 10.18 -4.30 24.53
N LYS A 20 9.34 -4.26 25.58
CA LYS A 20 9.06 -5.43 26.45
C LYS A 20 7.59 -5.58 26.83
N GLY A 21 7.09 -6.81 26.76
CA GLY A 21 5.85 -7.22 27.41
C GLY A 21 4.60 -7.18 26.54
N ALA A 22 4.71 -6.72 25.29
CA ALA A 22 3.58 -6.70 24.36
C ALA A 22 3.33 -8.08 23.72
N THR A 23 2.18 -8.24 23.09
CA THR A 23 1.91 -9.32 22.15
C THR A 23 2.25 -8.87 20.74
N ILE A 24 3.19 -9.54 20.08
CA ILE A 24 3.47 -9.32 18.65
C ILE A 24 2.46 -10.12 17.83
N ILE A 25 1.71 -9.43 16.98
CA ILE A 25 0.77 -10.05 16.05
C ILE A 25 1.55 -10.59 14.84
N SER A 26 1.43 -11.88 14.57
CA SER A 26 2.00 -12.50 13.39
C SER A 26 1.22 -12.08 12.14
N THR A 27 1.95 -11.76 11.07
CA THR A 27 1.40 -11.48 9.73
C THR A 27 1.85 -12.53 8.71
N ALA A 28 2.44 -13.63 9.20
CA ALA A 28 3.01 -14.68 8.37
C ALA A 28 1.96 -15.34 7.46
N ASN A 29 2.45 -15.89 6.34
CA ASN A 29 1.61 -16.62 5.36
C ASN A 29 0.37 -15.83 4.91
N ASN A 30 0.56 -14.56 4.51
CA ASN A 30 -0.51 -13.63 4.13
C ASN A 30 -1.59 -13.47 5.23
N GLY A 31 -1.18 -13.54 6.51
CA GLY A 31 -2.08 -13.45 7.65
C GLY A 31 -2.86 -14.73 7.98
N LYS A 32 -2.51 -15.86 7.38
CA LYS A 32 -3.17 -17.14 7.67
C LYS A 32 -2.61 -17.84 8.88
N ASP A 33 -1.36 -17.54 9.29
CA ASP A 33 -0.69 -18.17 10.42
C ASP A 33 -0.83 -17.31 11.69
N ALA A 34 -1.30 -17.93 12.78
CA ALA A 34 -1.55 -17.28 14.08
C ALA A 34 -0.39 -17.50 15.06
N ASN A 35 0.86 -17.30 14.62
CA ASN A 35 2.07 -17.50 15.44
C ASN A 35 2.41 -16.21 16.23
N ASP A 36 1.47 -15.71 17.04
CA ASP A 36 1.67 -14.52 17.86
C ASP A 36 2.66 -14.82 19.00
N ILE A 37 3.51 -13.84 19.33
CA ILE A 37 4.44 -13.96 20.46
C ILE A 37 3.90 -13.14 21.61
N SER A 38 3.33 -13.81 22.62
CA SER A 38 2.85 -13.15 23.83
C SER A 38 4.01 -12.79 24.75
N ASN A 39 3.85 -11.70 25.51
CA ASN A 39 4.87 -11.19 26.42
C ASN A 39 6.26 -11.14 25.77
N ALA A 40 6.30 -10.51 24.59
CA ALA A 40 7.47 -10.48 23.72
C ALA A 40 8.48 -9.41 24.11
N TYR A 41 9.70 -9.55 23.55
CA TYR A 41 10.67 -8.47 23.47
C TYR A 41 11.11 -8.22 22.03
N ILE A 42 11.51 -6.99 21.74
CA ILE A 42 12.15 -6.58 20.51
C ILE A 42 13.38 -5.75 20.87
N ILE A 43 14.53 -6.09 20.30
CA ILE A 43 15.75 -5.29 20.41
C ILE A 43 16.00 -4.61 19.06
N MET A 44 16.16 -3.30 19.08
CA MET A 44 16.48 -2.48 17.91
C MET A 44 17.81 -1.78 18.13
N GLU A 45 18.60 -1.68 17.05
CA GLU A 45 19.81 -0.88 16.99
C GLU A 45 19.78 -0.03 15.71
N GLY A 46 19.83 1.29 15.87
CA GLY A 46 19.59 2.21 14.75
C GLY A 46 18.22 1.97 14.13
N ASP A 47 18.18 1.78 12.82
CA ASP A 47 16.97 1.57 12.03
C ASP A 47 16.56 0.09 11.86
N LYS A 48 17.26 -0.85 12.52
CA LYS A 48 17.05 -2.28 12.34
C LYS A 48 16.60 -3.01 13.59
N ILE A 49 15.79 -4.03 13.38
CA ILE A 49 15.46 -5.03 14.40
C ILE A 49 16.62 -6.04 14.46
N MET A 50 17.20 -6.19 15.64
CA MET A 50 18.34 -7.09 15.89
C MET A 50 17.90 -8.44 16.42
N GLU A 51 16.84 -8.46 17.25
CA GLU A 51 16.35 -9.67 17.88
C GLU A 51 14.89 -9.54 18.28
N VAL A 52 14.15 -10.64 18.22
CA VAL A 52 12.74 -10.77 18.63
C VAL A 52 12.55 -12.11 19.31
N GLY A 53 11.79 -12.17 20.39
CA GLY A 53 11.45 -13.41 21.08
C GLY A 53 10.50 -13.22 22.26
N ALA A 54 10.18 -14.31 22.96
CA ALA A 54 9.42 -14.23 24.20
C ALA A 54 10.34 -13.81 25.36
N LEU A 55 9.83 -13.05 26.31
CA LEU A 55 10.61 -12.60 27.48
C LEU A 55 11.13 -13.77 28.32
N SER A 56 10.44 -14.93 28.32
CA SER A 56 10.89 -16.17 28.97
C SER A 56 12.25 -16.66 28.46
N ASP A 57 12.54 -16.40 27.19
CA ASP A 57 13.72 -16.96 26.49
C ASP A 57 14.99 -16.13 26.74
N ARG A 58 14.85 -14.98 27.41
CA ARG A 58 15.95 -14.05 27.59
C ARG A 58 16.10 -13.54 29.03
N LYS A 59 17.25 -13.84 29.66
CA LYS A 59 17.53 -13.41 31.04
C LYS A 59 18.12 -12.00 31.18
N LYS A 60 18.82 -11.49 30.19
CA LYS A 60 19.55 -10.19 30.27
C LYS A 60 19.36 -9.36 29.00
N PHE A 61 19.27 -8.05 29.16
CA PHE A 61 19.21 -7.05 28.11
C PHE A 61 20.43 -6.12 28.16
N PRO A 62 20.80 -5.44 27.05
CA PRO A 62 21.92 -4.52 27.04
C PRO A 62 21.75 -3.43 28.14
N ARG A 63 22.78 -3.23 28.97
CA ARG A 63 22.72 -2.37 30.16
C ARG A 63 22.35 -0.91 29.88
N LYS A 64 22.75 -0.37 28.73
CA LYS A 64 22.53 1.02 28.31
C LYS A 64 21.31 1.19 27.37
N ALA A 65 20.51 0.15 27.15
CA ALA A 65 19.37 0.22 26.26
C ALA A 65 18.24 1.11 26.83
N LYS A 66 17.63 1.91 25.97
CA LYS A 66 16.37 2.57 26.28
C LYS A 66 15.25 1.53 26.34
N ILE A 67 14.51 1.48 27.43
CA ILE A 67 13.42 0.48 27.61
C ILE A 67 12.07 1.14 27.37
N ILE A 68 11.28 0.54 26.46
CA ILE A 68 9.86 0.85 26.23
C ILE A 68 9.04 -0.28 26.84
N LYS A 69 8.28 0.02 27.90
CA LYS A 69 7.38 -0.92 28.56
C LYS A 69 6.05 -0.98 27.81
N ALA A 70 5.66 -2.14 27.31
CA ALA A 70 4.45 -2.33 26.52
C ALA A 70 3.58 -3.50 27.02
N LYS A 71 3.60 -3.76 28.33
CA LYS A 71 2.79 -4.84 28.95
C LYS A 71 1.30 -4.61 28.65
N GLY A 72 0.63 -5.66 28.16
CA GLY A 72 -0.79 -5.64 27.83
C GLY A 72 -1.12 -4.96 26.49
N LYS A 73 -0.12 -4.49 25.76
CA LYS A 73 -0.27 -3.86 24.45
C LYS A 73 -0.01 -4.85 23.29
N TYR A 74 -0.28 -4.39 22.08
CA TYR A 74 -0.13 -5.19 20.86
C TYR A 74 0.86 -4.51 19.93
N ILE A 75 1.63 -5.32 19.21
CA ILE A 75 2.62 -4.83 18.24
C ILE A 75 2.28 -5.37 16.87
N VAL A 76 2.24 -4.45 15.90
CA VAL A 76 2.25 -4.75 14.47
C VAL A 76 3.39 -3.98 13.79
N PRO A 77 3.87 -4.40 12.61
CA PRO A 77 4.77 -3.57 11.82
C PRO A 77 4.11 -2.24 11.46
N GLY A 78 4.91 -1.21 11.17
CA GLY A 78 4.40 0.02 10.58
C GLY A 78 3.68 -0.26 9.26
N LEU A 79 2.53 0.40 9.07
CA LEU A 79 1.67 0.21 7.88
C LEU A 79 2.34 0.75 6.62
N ILE A 80 1.98 0.17 5.49
CA ILE A 80 2.50 0.52 4.16
C ILE A 80 1.32 0.88 3.26
N ASP A 81 1.35 2.08 2.67
CA ASP A 81 0.44 2.48 1.62
C ASP A 81 1.12 2.28 0.26
N GLY A 82 0.71 1.25 -0.45
CA GLY A 82 1.40 0.75 -1.64
C GLY A 82 1.07 1.48 -2.93
N PHE A 83 0.14 2.43 -2.91
CA PHE A 83 -0.20 3.24 -4.09
C PHE A 83 -0.82 4.56 -3.63
N ALA A 84 -0.01 5.62 -3.53
CA ALA A 84 -0.43 6.87 -2.92
C ALA A 84 0.40 8.06 -3.42
N ALA A 85 0.06 9.28 -3.02
CA ALA A 85 0.85 10.47 -3.27
C ALA A 85 1.27 11.15 -1.96
N ILE A 86 2.42 11.81 -1.98
CA ILE A 86 2.87 12.68 -0.89
C ILE A 86 3.44 13.96 -1.49
N ASN A 87 2.80 15.10 -1.21
CA ASN A 87 3.10 16.36 -1.87
C ASN A 87 3.65 17.43 -0.92
N ASN A 88 3.47 17.25 0.38
CA ASN A 88 3.84 18.24 1.39
C ASN A 88 3.98 17.64 2.79
N GLN A 89 4.44 18.46 3.77
CA GLN A 89 4.63 18.00 5.15
C GLN A 89 3.32 17.63 5.85
N LYS A 90 2.18 18.27 5.53
CA LYS A 90 0.88 17.91 6.11
C LYS A 90 0.48 16.48 5.72
N TYR A 91 0.73 16.11 4.47
CA TYR A 91 0.52 14.73 4.01
C TYR A 91 1.44 13.75 4.74
N ALA A 92 2.73 14.09 4.88
CA ALA A 92 3.68 13.27 5.64
C ALA A 92 3.22 13.05 7.08
N ASN A 93 2.77 14.12 7.74
CA ASN A 93 2.22 14.06 9.08
C ASN A 93 0.96 13.19 9.15
N ALA A 94 0.06 13.31 8.18
CA ALA A 94 -1.18 12.53 8.14
C ALA A 94 -0.89 11.02 7.98
N TYR A 95 0.04 10.65 7.09
CA TYR A 95 0.47 9.25 6.97
C TYR A 95 1.01 8.71 8.29
N LEU A 96 1.98 9.39 8.88
CA LEU A 96 2.58 8.94 10.14
C LEU A 96 1.56 8.94 11.29
N TYR A 97 0.71 9.95 11.39
CA TYR A 97 -0.34 9.99 12.42
C TYR A 97 -1.25 8.76 12.35
N MET A 98 -1.59 8.31 11.15
CA MET A 98 -2.41 7.14 10.89
C MET A 98 -1.63 5.81 10.91
N GLY A 99 -0.34 5.83 11.31
CA GLY A 99 0.49 4.64 11.45
C GLY A 99 1.18 4.17 10.17
N VAL A 100 1.10 4.94 9.08
CA VAL A 100 1.74 4.61 7.81
C VAL A 100 3.19 5.07 7.85
N THR A 101 4.13 4.12 7.89
CA THR A 101 5.57 4.38 8.00
C THR A 101 6.31 4.28 6.67
N SER A 102 5.66 3.75 5.64
CA SER A 102 6.18 3.64 4.27
C SER A 102 5.08 3.86 3.26
N ILE A 103 5.42 4.49 2.15
CA ILE A 103 4.53 4.67 1.00
C ILE A 103 5.24 4.32 -0.30
N ILE A 104 4.49 3.80 -1.27
CA ILE A 104 4.88 3.83 -2.67
C ILE A 104 4.22 5.06 -3.28
N SER A 105 5.05 6.08 -3.57
CA SER A 105 4.57 7.37 -4.05
C SER A 105 4.58 7.41 -5.58
N VAL A 106 3.42 7.73 -6.15
CA VAL A 106 3.25 7.88 -7.60
C VAL A 106 3.77 9.26 -8.01
N ASP A 107 4.96 9.28 -8.59
CA ASP A 107 5.56 10.49 -9.16
C ASP A 107 5.03 10.71 -10.58
N GLY A 108 4.93 11.97 -10.99
CA GLY A 108 4.53 12.31 -12.36
C GLY A 108 3.03 12.31 -12.65
N PHE A 109 2.23 11.57 -11.91
CA PHE A 109 0.77 11.55 -12.08
C PHE A 109 0.04 12.51 -11.11
N ARG A 110 0.76 13.14 -10.19
CA ARG A 110 0.16 13.86 -9.07
C ARG A 110 0.45 15.34 -9.09
N ARG A 111 -0.40 16.07 -8.38
CA ARG A 111 -0.34 17.52 -8.27
C ARG A 111 0.81 17.95 -7.37
N GLY A 112 1.56 18.92 -7.84
CA GLY A 112 2.65 19.53 -7.08
C GLY A 112 4.01 18.86 -7.27
N PRO A 113 5.06 19.50 -6.77
CA PRO A 113 6.42 18.98 -6.86
C PRO A 113 6.59 17.74 -6.00
N PHE A 114 7.52 16.88 -6.39
CA PHE A 114 7.93 15.75 -5.56
C PHE A 114 8.37 16.22 -4.17
N PHE A 115 7.75 15.63 -3.16
CA PHE A 115 8.12 15.87 -1.76
C PHE A 115 9.28 14.92 -1.37
N GLY A 116 10.50 15.46 -1.36
CA GLY A 116 11.70 14.65 -1.17
C GLY A 116 11.97 14.27 0.28
N GLU A 117 11.94 15.23 1.18
CA GLU A 117 12.37 15.05 2.56
C GLU A 117 11.50 15.83 3.54
N GLY A 118 10.60 15.12 4.21
CA GLY A 118 9.88 15.66 5.38
C GLY A 118 10.57 15.25 6.68
N ASN A 119 10.37 16.03 7.73
CA ASN A 119 10.89 15.71 9.05
C ASN A 119 9.81 15.94 10.12
N PRO A 120 9.16 14.87 10.62
CA PRO A 120 9.27 13.48 10.16
C PRO A 120 8.47 13.20 8.87
N ALA A 121 8.82 12.11 8.14
CA ALA A 121 8.04 11.63 7.00
C ALA A 121 8.10 10.10 6.88
N PRO A 122 7.09 9.43 6.28
CA PRO A 122 7.19 8.03 5.91
C PRO A 122 8.41 7.78 5.02
N HIS A 123 8.87 6.54 4.96
CA HIS A 123 9.82 6.15 3.93
C HIS A 123 9.14 6.11 2.57
N ILE A 124 9.72 6.83 1.59
CA ILE A 124 9.12 7.01 0.27
C ILE A 124 9.82 6.09 -0.74
N TYR A 125 9.07 5.15 -1.31
CA TYR A 125 9.48 4.39 -2.48
C TYR A 125 8.87 5.07 -3.69
N ARG A 126 9.69 5.72 -4.52
CA ARG A 126 9.21 6.45 -5.70
C ARG A 126 8.76 5.47 -6.78
N LEU A 127 7.56 5.69 -7.32
CA LEU A 127 7.00 4.97 -8.45
C LEU A 127 6.87 5.91 -9.63
N ASP A 128 7.24 5.44 -10.83
CA ASP A 128 6.99 6.14 -12.07
C ASP A 128 6.72 5.14 -13.22
N GLY A 129 5.99 5.57 -14.26
CA GLY A 129 5.44 4.71 -15.30
C GLY A 129 6.23 4.67 -16.59
N VAL A 130 6.10 3.55 -17.33
CA VAL A 130 6.55 3.40 -18.73
C VAL A 130 5.44 2.76 -19.55
N GLY A 131 5.34 3.15 -20.83
CA GLY A 131 4.39 2.54 -21.74
C GLY A 131 2.96 3.06 -21.60
N GLU A 132 2.76 4.30 -21.19
CA GLU A 132 1.46 4.96 -21.28
C GLU A 132 0.99 5.03 -22.73
N GLU A 133 1.92 5.33 -23.63
CA GLU A 133 1.72 5.24 -25.07
C GLU A 133 2.61 4.14 -25.67
N ARG A 134 2.32 3.76 -26.92
CA ARG A 134 3.16 2.84 -27.66
C ARG A 134 4.52 3.46 -27.91
N MET A 135 5.57 2.68 -27.70
CA MET A 135 6.95 3.13 -27.85
C MET A 135 7.83 2.04 -28.46
N THR A 136 9.01 2.44 -28.98
CA THR A 136 10.01 1.48 -29.45
C THR A 136 10.75 0.86 -28.25
N ASP A 137 11.35 -0.32 -28.44
CA ASP A 137 12.16 -0.98 -27.40
C ASP A 137 13.35 -0.10 -26.96
N ALA A 138 13.98 0.63 -27.90
CA ALA A 138 15.06 1.55 -27.57
C ALA A 138 14.58 2.69 -26.66
N ALA A 139 13.42 3.29 -26.95
CA ALA A 139 12.83 4.33 -26.12
C ALA A 139 12.44 3.80 -24.74
N LEU A 140 11.87 2.59 -24.69
CA LEU A 140 11.50 1.90 -23.44
C LEU A 140 12.73 1.68 -22.53
N LEU A 141 13.81 1.14 -23.08
CA LEU A 141 15.05 0.90 -22.33
C LEU A 141 15.67 2.19 -21.83
N ALA A 142 15.68 3.24 -22.67
CA ALA A 142 16.18 4.57 -22.28
C ALA A 142 15.33 5.15 -21.12
N ALA A 143 14.00 5.06 -21.21
CA ALA A 143 13.09 5.53 -20.16
C ALA A 143 13.28 4.78 -18.84
N ILE A 144 13.41 3.45 -18.86
CA ILE A 144 13.65 2.65 -17.63
C ILE A 144 14.99 3.05 -17.00
N LYS A 145 16.05 3.21 -17.81
CA LYS A 145 17.36 3.65 -17.33
C LYS A 145 17.29 5.03 -16.67
N GLU A 146 16.66 6.00 -17.33
CA GLU A 146 16.46 7.34 -16.79
C GLU A 146 15.73 7.33 -15.43
N LYS A 147 14.67 6.53 -15.32
CA LYS A 147 13.94 6.38 -14.07
C LYS A 147 14.80 5.77 -12.97
N HIS A 148 15.58 4.74 -13.27
CA HIS A 148 16.54 4.17 -12.32
C HIS A 148 17.54 5.22 -11.83
N GLU A 149 18.13 6.01 -12.73
CA GLU A 149 19.07 7.10 -12.42
C GLU A 149 18.44 8.20 -11.55
N LYS A 150 17.13 8.46 -11.72
CA LYS A 150 16.33 9.36 -10.87
C LYS A 150 15.94 8.75 -9.52
N GLY A 151 16.36 7.52 -9.21
CA GLY A 151 16.09 6.86 -7.95
C GLY A 151 14.69 6.24 -7.81
N ILE A 152 13.98 6.03 -8.92
CA ILE A 152 12.71 5.30 -8.92
C ILE A 152 12.95 3.87 -8.44
N LYS A 153 12.09 3.38 -7.54
CA LYS A 153 12.17 2.04 -6.92
C LYS A 153 11.09 1.09 -7.38
N VAL A 154 10.01 1.63 -7.93
CA VAL A 154 8.89 0.85 -8.46
C VAL A 154 8.58 1.32 -9.86
N LEU A 155 8.61 0.40 -10.81
CA LEU A 155 8.28 0.66 -12.21
C LEU A 155 6.80 0.31 -12.43
N LEU A 156 5.98 1.31 -12.81
CA LEU A 156 4.61 1.09 -13.25
C LEU A 156 4.65 0.71 -14.74
N ILE A 157 4.24 -0.53 -15.04
CA ILE A 157 4.15 -1.06 -16.40
C ILE A 157 2.75 -0.77 -16.92
N MET A 158 2.65 0.05 -17.98
CA MET A 158 1.39 0.63 -18.39
C MET A 158 0.84 0.00 -19.68
N TYR A 159 -0.37 0.36 -20.01
CA TYR A 159 -1.28 -0.30 -20.96
C TYR A 159 -0.82 -0.33 -22.43
N GLY A 160 0.16 0.48 -22.83
CA GLY A 160 0.63 0.54 -24.22
C GLY A 160 1.66 -0.52 -24.61
N LEU A 161 2.21 -1.28 -23.65
CA LEU A 161 3.31 -2.22 -23.90
C LEU A 161 2.82 -3.57 -24.43
N ALA A 162 3.55 -4.10 -25.43
CA ALA A 162 3.42 -5.46 -25.91
C ALA A 162 4.03 -6.48 -24.92
N PRO A 163 3.67 -7.80 -25.02
CA PRO A 163 4.22 -8.81 -24.10
C PRO A 163 5.76 -8.87 -24.08
N GLU A 164 6.39 -8.75 -25.25
CA GLU A 164 7.85 -8.75 -25.39
C GLU A 164 8.49 -7.54 -24.69
N GLN A 165 7.83 -6.38 -24.72
CA GLN A 165 8.26 -5.17 -24.05
C GLN A 165 8.07 -5.26 -22.53
N ILE A 166 7.02 -5.95 -22.07
CA ILE A 166 6.87 -6.25 -20.65
C ILE A 166 7.99 -7.19 -20.18
N ALA A 167 8.31 -8.25 -20.95
CA ALA A 167 9.44 -9.14 -20.63
C ALA A 167 10.77 -8.37 -20.55
N LEU A 168 11.00 -7.45 -21.47
CA LEU A 168 12.17 -6.57 -21.48
C LEU A 168 12.20 -5.64 -20.24
N SER A 169 11.06 -5.08 -19.89
CA SER A 169 10.89 -4.24 -18.70
C SER A 169 11.17 -5.02 -17.41
N MET A 170 10.65 -6.25 -17.30
CA MET A 170 10.88 -7.13 -16.15
C MET A 170 12.37 -7.45 -15.98
N LYS A 171 13.05 -7.82 -17.07
CA LYS A 171 14.51 -8.06 -17.06
C LYS A 171 15.29 -6.84 -16.56
N LYS A 172 14.95 -5.64 -17.04
CA LYS A 172 15.62 -4.40 -16.63
C LYS A 172 15.27 -3.97 -15.21
N ALA A 173 14.03 -4.17 -14.78
CA ALA A 173 13.64 -3.92 -13.39
C ALA A 173 14.42 -4.81 -12.42
N GLU A 174 14.58 -6.09 -12.72
CA GLU A 174 15.42 -7.01 -11.94
C GLU A 174 16.89 -6.55 -11.90
N GLU A 175 17.49 -6.22 -13.06
CA GLU A 175 18.86 -5.73 -13.16
C GLU A 175 19.10 -4.49 -12.28
N TYR A 176 18.12 -3.59 -12.20
CA TYR A 176 18.20 -2.34 -11.43
C TYR A 176 17.65 -2.46 -10.00
N GLY A 177 17.20 -3.64 -9.58
CA GLY A 177 16.63 -3.86 -8.25
C GLY A 177 15.33 -3.06 -8.02
N MET A 178 14.54 -2.86 -9.08
CA MET A 178 13.23 -2.21 -9.04
C MET A 178 12.12 -3.25 -8.89
N ALA A 179 11.11 -2.94 -8.09
CA ALA A 179 9.85 -3.68 -8.07
C ALA A 179 8.96 -3.25 -9.26
N THR A 180 7.93 -4.05 -9.59
CA THR A 180 7.01 -3.77 -10.69
C THR A 180 5.56 -3.81 -10.26
N ILE A 181 4.77 -2.86 -10.75
CA ILE A 181 3.31 -2.84 -10.64
C ILE A 181 2.75 -2.70 -12.06
N GLY A 182 1.68 -3.38 -12.40
CA GLY A 182 1.06 -3.34 -13.71
C GLY A 182 -0.31 -2.67 -13.72
N GLU A 183 -0.50 -1.76 -14.67
CA GLU A 183 -1.79 -1.31 -15.20
C GLU A 183 -1.84 -1.64 -16.69
N LEU A 184 -2.15 -2.91 -17.02
CA LEU A 184 -2.05 -3.41 -18.38
C LEU A 184 -3.30 -3.09 -19.22
N GLY A 185 -3.17 -3.20 -20.53
CA GLY A 185 -4.27 -2.93 -21.46
C GLY A 185 -4.16 -3.74 -22.73
N PHE A 186 -3.18 -3.49 -23.60
CA PHE A 186 -2.97 -4.28 -24.82
C PHE A 186 -2.42 -5.67 -24.52
N THR A 187 -1.58 -5.80 -23.52
CA THR A 187 -1.17 -7.10 -22.97
C THR A 187 -2.15 -7.51 -21.89
N SER A 188 -2.62 -8.74 -21.90
CA SER A 188 -3.53 -9.25 -20.87
C SER A 188 -2.85 -9.36 -19.51
N TYR A 189 -3.63 -9.29 -18.43
CA TYR A 189 -3.12 -9.47 -17.07
C TYR A 189 -2.58 -10.87 -16.85
N LEU A 190 -3.20 -11.89 -17.46
CA LEU A 190 -2.67 -13.26 -17.44
C LEU A 190 -1.27 -13.36 -18.05
N GLN A 191 -1.01 -12.64 -19.15
CA GLN A 191 0.33 -12.60 -19.74
C GLN A 191 1.30 -11.84 -18.80
N GLY A 192 0.88 -10.73 -18.20
CA GLY A 192 1.67 -10.03 -17.21
C GLY A 192 2.04 -10.88 -15.98
N MET A 193 1.10 -11.71 -15.49
CA MET A 193 1.36 -12.69 -14.42
C MET A 193 2.40 -13.72 -14.84
N LYS A 194 2.29 -14.28 -16.06
CA LYS A 194 3.26 -15.23 -16.62
C LYS A 194 4.65 -14.64 -16.77
N LEU A 195 4.73 -13.35 -17.07
CA LEU A 195 5.99 -12.59 -17.18
C LEU A 195 6.57 -12.15 -15.83
N GLY A 196 5.87 -12.41 -14.72
CA GLY A 196 6.37 -12.19 -13.38
C GLY A 196 6.17 -10.77 -12.83
N VAL A 197 5.24 -9.98 -13.38
CA VAL A 197 4.88 -8.68 -12.79
C VAL A 197 4.47 -8.89 -11.32
N ASN A 198 5.10 -8.16 -10.40
CA ASN A 198 4.98 -8.43 -8.97
C ASN A 198 3.55 -8.17 -8.44
N ALA A 199 2.89 -7.12 -8.93
CA ALA A 199 1.54 -6.79 -8.49
C ALA A 199 0.76 -6.03 -9.56
N PHE A 200 -0.58 -6.02 -9.44
CA PHE A 200 -1.50 -5.26 -10.29
C PHE A 200 -2.40 -4.36 -9.45
N VAL A 201 -2.73 -3.18 -9.97
CA VAL A 201 -3.49 -2.18 -9.24
C VAL A 201 -4.84 -1.92 -9.89
N HIS A 202 -5.82 -1.55 -9.05
CA HIS A 202 -7.23 -1.21 -9.38
C HIS A 202 -8.08 -2.39 -9.87
N THR A 203 -9.11 -2.74 -9.11
CA THR A 203 -10.07 -3.81 -9.46
C THR A 203 -10.57 -3.69 -10.89
N THR A 204 -10.95 -2.48 -11.31
CA THR A 204 -11.41 -2.22 -12.69
C THR A 204 -10.33 -2.41 -13.74
N ARG A 205 -9.05 -2.44 -13.36
CA ARG A 205 -7.93 -2.64 -14.30
C ARG A 205 -7.63 -4.13 -14.44
N TYR A 206 -7.24 -4.80 -13.36
CA TYR A 206 -6.86 -6.22 -13.47
C TYR A 206 -8.04 -7.14 -13.80
N SER A 207 -9.29 -6.68 -13.63
CA SER A 207 -10.48 -7.39 -14.09
C SER A 207 -10.77 -7.20 -15.59
N LEU A 208 -9.93 -6.48 -16.34
CA LEU A 208 -10.16 -6.23 -17.76
C LEU A 208 -10.17 -7.53 -18.59
N ASP A 209 -9.38 -8.51 -18.18
CA ASP A 209 -9.30 -9.84 -18.85
C ASP A 209 -10.61 -10.63 -18.82
N ILE A 210 -11.55 -10.28 -17.92
CA ILE A 210 -12.86 -10.97 -17.86
C ILE A 210 -13.90 -10.41 -18.85
N ALA A 211 -13.60 -9.27 -19.47
CA ALA A 211 -14.45 -8.63 -20.45
C ALA A 211 -14.31 -9.29 -21.84
N PRO A 212 -15.33 -9.21 -22.71
CA PRO A 212 -15.18 -9.57 -24.11
C PRO A 212 -13.98 -8.84 -24.74
N HIS A 213 -13.19 -9.56 -25.55
CA HIS A 213 -11.92 -9.08 -26.11
C HIS A 213 -12.01 -7.70 -26.81
N ASN A 214 -13.04 -7.49 -27.64
CA ASN A 214 -13.26 -6.20 -28.31
C ASN A 214 -13.54 -5.06 -27.32
N MET A 215 -14.23 -5.33 -26.21
CA MET A 215 -14.46 -4.35 -25.13
C MET A 215 -13.15 -4.05 -24.42
N ALA A 216 -12.36 -5.04 -24.05
CA ALA A 216 -11.08 -4.86 -23.39
C ALA A 216 -10.12 -3.99 -24.23
N LEU A 217 -10.00 -4.28 -25.54
CA LEU A 217 -9.20 -3.47 -26.46
C LEU A 217 -9.68 -2.02 -26.56
N ALA A 218 -10.98 -1.79 -26.65
CA ALA A 218 -11.53 -0.44 -26.70
C ALA A 218 -11.27 0.38 -25.41
N VAL A 219 -11.27 -0.28 -24.26
CA VAL A 219 -10.89 0.34 -22.97
C VAL A 219 -9.39 0.65 -22.95
N ALA A 220 -8.54 -0.28 -23.42
CA ALA A 220 -7.09 -0.09 -23.46
C ALA A 220 -6.66 1.11 -24.31
N GLN A 221 -7.43 1.43 -25.36
CA GLN A 221 -7.17 2.60 -26.22
C GLN A 221 -7.48 3.93 -25.51
N HIS A 222 -8.51 3.99 -24.65
CA HIS A 222 -8.99 5.21 -24.00
C HIS A 222 -9.35 4.94 -22.51
N PRO A 223 -8.38 4.59 -21.67
CA PRO A 223 -8.64 4.11 -20.32
C PRO A 223 -9.15 5.18 -19.34
N PHE A 224 -8.97 6.47 -19.66
CA PHE A 224 -9.28 7.60 -18.75
C PHE A 224 -10.44 8.48 -19.20
N SER A 225 -11.22 8.06 -20.21
CA SER A 225 -12.35 8.88 -20.69
C SER A 225 -13.37 9.16 -19.57
N ASN A 226 -13.80 10.40 -19.46
CA ASN A 226 -14.88 10.83 -18.55
C ASN A 226 -16.26 10.81 -19.20
N ASP A 227 -16.34 10.56 -20.53
CA ASP A 227 -17.62 10.42 -21.23
C ASP A 227 -18.34 9.13 -20.80
N LEU A 228 -19.55 9.25 -20.25
CA LEU A 228 -20.37 8.13 -19.80
C LEU A 228 -20.79 7.17 -20.93
N ASN A 229 -20.63 7.55 -22.20
CA ASN A 229 -20.85 6.69 -23.37
C ASN A 229 -19.56 5.99 -23.86
N SER A 230 -18.41 6.28 -23.24
CA SER A 230 -17.13 5.71 -23.61
C SER A 230 -17.04 4.20 -23.44
N ALA A 231 -16.01 3.59 -24.02
CA ALA A 231 -15.67 2.17 -23.80
C ALA A 231 -15.47 1.85 -22.33
N LYS A 232 -14.80 2.74 -21.57
CA LYS A 232 -14.58 2.62 -20.12
C LYS A 232 -15.93 2.49 -19.38
N TRP A 233 -16.90 3.35 -19.62
CA TRP A 233 -18.18 3.31 -18.94
C TRP A 233 -19.07 2.14 -19.37
N LYS A 234 -18.99 1.70 -20.63
CA LYS A 234 -19.62 0.45 -21.10
C LYS A 234 -19.05 -0.77 -20.37
N TYR A 235 -17.74 -0.80 -20.17
CA TYR A 235 -17.07 -1.81 -19.39
C TYR A 235 -17.46 -1.76 -17.88
N TYR A 236 -17.53 -0.58 -17.28
CA TYR A 236 -18.01 -0.43 -15.89
C TYR A 236 -19.47 -0.93 -15.74
N LYS A 237 -20.32 -0.65 -16.71
CA LYS A 237 -21.67 -1.20 -16.74
C LYS A 237 -21.68 -2.73 -16.88
N PHE A 238 -20.77 -3.29 -17.66
CA PHE A 238 -20.57 -4.74 -17.74
C PHE A 238 -20.15 -5.32 -16.37
N LEU A 239 -19.14 -4.75 -15.71
CA LEU A 239 -18.73 -5.17 -14.36
C LEU A 239 -19.88 -5.10 -13.35
N THR A 240 -20.70 -4.05 -13.40
CA THR A 240 -21.86 -3.88 -12.53
C THR A 240 -22.91 -4.97 -12.73
N GLY A 241 -23.00 -5.54 -13.92
CA GLY A 241 -23.96 -6.61 -14.28
C GLY A 241 -23.51 -8.02 -13.92
N LEU A 242 -22.25 -8.22 -13.51
CA LEU A 242 -21.71 -9.54 -13.22
C LEU A 242 -22.43 -10.21 -12.06
N LYS A 243 -22.58 -11.53 -12.17
CA LYS A 243 -23.15 -12.38 -11.12
C LYS A 243 -22.10 -13.36 -10.60
N LYS A 244 -22.31 -13.83 -9.38
CA LYS A 244 -21.46 -14.92 -8.81
C LYS A 244 -21.48 -16.12 -9.75
N GLY A 245 -20.31 -16.72 -9.94
CA GLY A 245 -20.15 -17.87 -10.83
C GLY A 245 -20.03 -17.52 -12.33
N TYR A 246 -19.87 -16.24 -12.68
CA TYR A 246 -19.50 -15.86 -14.05
C TYR A 246 -18.16 -16.48 -14.41
N GLN A 247 -18.16 -17.45 -15.34
CA GLN A 247 -17.01 -18.33 -15.57
C GLN A 247 -15.71 -17.57 -15.93
N PRO A 248 -15.71 -16.55 -16.80
CA PRO A 248 -14.47 -15.80 -17.07
C PRO A 248 -13.88 -15.12 -15.83
N LEU A 249 -14.70 -14.66 -14.87
CA LEU A 249 -14.22 -14.11 -13.60
C LEU A 249 -13.63 -15.22 -12.72
N VAL A 250 -14.26 -16.40 -12.65
CA VAL A 250 -13.74 -17.55 -11.89
C VAL A 250 -12.39 -17.98 -12.45
N ASP A 251 -12.29 -18.19 -13.77
CA ASP A 251 -11.05 -18.61 -14.44
C ASP A 251 -9.92 -17.61 -14.23
N HIS A 252 -10.23 -16.30 -14.31
CA HIS A 252 -9.25 -15.25 -14.07
C HIS A 252 -8.83 -15.20 -12.60
N ALA A 253 -9.77 -15.36 -11.67
CA ALA A 253 -9.48 -15.39 -10.24
C ALA A 253 -8.57 -16.58 -9.86
N GLU A 254 -8.79 -17.77 -10.44
CA GLU A 254 -7.92 -18.93 -10.29
C GLU A 254 -6.48 -18.62 -10.78
N ASN A 255 -6.35 -17.96 -11.91
CA ASN A 255 -5.04 -17.54 -12.40
C ASN A 255 -4.36 -16.58 -11.42
N VAL A 256 -5.07 -15.55 -10.94
CA VAL A 256 -4.53 -14.59 -9.93
C VAL A 256 -4.07 -15.32 -8.66
N GLY A 257 -4.84 -16.31 -8.19
CA GLY A 257 -4.49 -17.11 -7.01
C GLY A 257 -3.27 -18.00 -7.21
N ASN A 258 -3.12 -18.57 -8.41
CA ASN A 258 -2.08 -19.55 -8.73
C ASN A 258 -0.71 -18.92 -9.04
N TYR A 259 -0.69 -17.70 -9.62
CA TYR A 259 0.58 -17.02 -9.90
C TYR A 259 1.16 -16.35 -8.65
N ASN A 260 2.49 -16.15 -8.64
CA ASN A 260 3.16 -15.40 -7.58
C ASN A 260 3.04 -13.89 -7.80
N THR A 261 1.80 -13.42 -7.85
CA THR A 261 1.45 -12.01 -8.01
C THR A 261 0.55 -11.54 -6.86
N TYR A 262 0.45 -10.24 -6.69
CA TYR A 262 -0.41 -9.58 -5.70
C TYR A 262 -1.36 -8.61 -6.38
N ILE A 263 -2.48 -8.28 -5.74
CA ILE A 263 -3.42 -7.27 -6.24
C ILE A 263 -3.65 -6.17 -5.21
N PHE A 264 -3.80 -4.94 -5.71
CA PHE A 264 -4.22 -3.76 -4.97
C PHE A 264 -5.62 -3.37 -5.43
N PRO A 265 -6.69 -3.67 -4.72
CA PRO A 265 -8.05 -3.25 -5.13
C PRO A 265 -8.18 -1.75 -5.24
N THR A 266 -7.57 -1.01 -4.31
CA THR A 266 -7.71 0.45 -4.18
C THR A 266 -9.17 0.89 -4.12
N SER A 267 -10.00 0.08 -3.47
CA SER A 267 -11.45 0.32 -3.32
C SER A 267 -11.75 1.59 -2.55
N SER A 268 -10.77 2.11 -1.81
CA SER A 268 -10.80 3.44 -1.18
C SER A 268 -11.05 4.58 -2.17
N LEU A 269 -10.69 4.42 -3.46
CA LEU A 269 -11.05 5.37 -4.52
C LEU A 269 -12.57 5.62 -4.63
N SER A 270 -13.36 4.60 -4.39
CA SER A 270 -14.81 4.67 -4.44
C SER A 270 -15.46 4.55 -3.06
N TYR A 271 -14.69 4.79 -1.98
CA TYR A 271 -15.21 4.66 -0.62
C TYR A 271 -16.42 5.57 -0.35
N LEU A 272 -16.37 6.80 -0.85
CA LEU A 272 -17.46 7.77 -0.70
C LEU A 272 -18.70 7.45 -1.56
N ASP A 273 -18.61 6.47 -2.46
CA ASP A 273 -19.72 5.95 -3.24
C ASP A 273 -20.40 4.73 -2.56
N ILE A 274 -19.80 4.20 -1.47
CA ILE A 274 -20.36 3.08 -0.71
C ILE A 274 -21.50 3.60 0.17
N PRO A 275 -22.73 3.09 0.04
CA PRO A 275 -23.84 3.51 0.91
C PRO A 275 -23.52 3.30 2.40
N GLY A 276 -23.68 4.36 3.21
CA GLY A 276 -23.42 4.30 4.65
C GLY A 276 -21.93 4.28 5.05
N HIS A 277 -21.05 4.76 4.19
CA HIS A 277 -19.64 4.99 4.53
C HIS A 277 -19.47 5.96 5.70
N SER A 278 -18.34 5.90 6.41
CA SER A 278 -17.99 6.88 7.44
C SER A 278 -17.45 8.18 6.81
N ASN A 279 -17.55 9.28 7.57
CA ASN A 279 -16.99 10.55 7.12
C ASN A 279 -15.47 10.58 7.38
N PRO A 280 -14.60 10.63 6.35
CA PRO A 280 -13.16 10.67 6.54
C PRO A 280 -12.69 11.98 7.22
N TRP A 281 -13.47 13.07 7.21
CA TRP A 281 -13.17 14.31 7.90
C TRP A 281 -13.34 14.23 9.42
N ASP A 282 -13.96 13.17 9.96
CA ASP A 282 -14.09 12.96 11.41
C ASP A 282 -12.76 12.52 12.06
N GLU A 283 -11.76 12.11 11.26
CA GLU A 283 -10.45 11.77 11.80
C GLU A 283 -9.71 13.02 12.31
N PRO A 284 -9.12 12.96 13.50
CA PRO A 284 -8.47 14.14 14.10
C PRO A 284 -7.45 14.83 13.20
N ILE A 285 -6.67 14.06 12.46
CA ILE A 285 -5.63 14.58 11.55
C ILE A 285 -6.21 15.29 10.32
N ALA A 286 -7.44 15.00 9.94
CA ALA A 286 -8.10 15.66 8.81
C ALA A 286 -8.18 17.18 8.98
N LYS A 287 -8.21 17.67 10.23
CA LYS A 287 -8.21 19.12 10.55
C LYS A 287 -6.97 19.84 10.05
N THR A 288 -5.86 19.13 9.84
CA THR A 288 -4.59 19.72 9.33
C THR A 288 -4.53 19.73 7.81
N LEU A 289 -5.43 18.99 7.14
CA LEU A 289 -5.49 18.90 5.68
C LEU A 289 -6.35 20.03 5.11
N ASP A 290 -5.99 20.46 3.90
CA ASP A 290 -6.71 21.49 3.17
C ASP A 290 -7.57 20.84 2.07
N THR A 291 -8.85 21.22 1.99
CA THR A 291 -9.77 20.71 0.96
C THR A 291 -9.31 20.99 -0.46
N LYS A 292 -8.57 22.11 -0.69
CA LYS A 292 -8.05 22.44 -2.01
C LYS A 292 -6.98 21.46 -2.53
N ASP A 293 -6.30 20.76 -1.61
CA ASP A 293 -5.24 19.81 -1.93
C ASP A 293 -5.80 18.42 -2.28
N ILE A 294 -7.08 18.15 -1.96
CA ILE A 294 -7.74 16.86 -2.18
C ILE A 294 -8.66 16.97 -3.40
N ASN A 295 -8.48 16.09 -4.37
CA ASN A 295 -9.33 16.05 -5.55
C ASN A 295 -10.72 15.50 -5.21
N ARG A 296 -11.77 16.28 -5.44
CA ARG A 296 -13.16 15.95 -5.07
C ARG A 296 -13.28 15.59 -3.58
N PRO A 297 -12.93 16.49 -2.67
CA PRO A 297 -12.98 16.20 -1.24
C PRO A 297 -14.43 15.95 -0.79
N ALA A 298 -14.58 15.11 0.23
CA ALA A 298 -15.84 14.97 0.91
C ALA A 298 -16.24 16.31 1.56
N ASP A 299 -17.54 16.61 1.58
CA ASP A 299 -18.08 17.66 2.42
C ASP A 299 -17.77 17.34 3.90
N LYS A 300 -17.25 18.33 4.64
CA LYS A 300 -16.79 18.12 6.02
C LYS A 300 -17.91 17.74 7.00
N ILE A 301 -19.15 18.08 6.69
CA ILE A 301 -20.30 17.85 7.57
C ILE A 301 -20.97 16.52 7.21
N THR A 302 -21.25 16.30 5.94
CA THR A 302 -22.02 15.14 5.47
C THR A 302 -21.17 13.92 5.17
N GLY A 303 -19.87 14.10 4.93
CA GLY A 303 -18.98 13.05 4.47
C GLY A 303 -19.14 12.63 3.02
N ASN A 304 -20.04 13.29 2.27
CA ASN A 304 -20.28 12.97 0.86
C ASN A 304 -19.46 13.89 -0.07
N HIS A 305 -19.04 13.38 -1.20
CA HIS A 305 -18.45 14.24 -2.23
C HIS A 305 -19.54 14.72 -3.22
N SER A 306 -19.33 15.94 -3.76
CA SER A 306 -20.25 16.51 -4.76
C SER A 306 -19.81 16.06 -6.15
N ILE A 307 -20.60 15.18 -6.77
CA ILE A 307 -20.49 14.77 -8.18
C ILE A 307 -21.86 14.75 -8.82
N ASP A 308 -21.91 14.63 -10.15
CA ASP A 308 -23.16 14.45 -10.86
C ASP A 308 -23.89 13.18 -10.39
N SER A 309 -25.21 13.28 -10.21
CA SER A 309 -26.01 12.17 -9.65
C SER A 309 -26.02 10.92 -10.54
N VAL A 310 -25.88 11.07 -11.86
CA VAL A 310 -25.81 9.94 -12.79
C VAL A 310 -24.45 9.24 -12.68
N GLU A 311 -23.38 10.02 -12.62
CA GLU A 311 -22.01 9.51 -12.40
C GLU A 311 -21.93 8.82 -11.04
N GLN A 312 -22.41 9.43 -9.96
CA GLN A 312 -22.41 8.85 -8.62
C GLN A 312 -23.20 7.53 -8.56
N ASN A 313 -24.39 7.47 -9.14
CA ASN A 313 -25.16 6.23 -9.21
C ASN A 313 -24.43 5.11 -9.95
N ALA A 314 -23.65 5.45 -11.00
CA ALA A 314 -22.87 4.48 -11.73
C ALA A 314 -21.69 3.94 -10.88
N TYR A 315 -20.94 4.82 -10.18
CA TYR A 315 -19.89 4.42 -9.26
C TYR A 315 -20.43 3.62 -8.07
N THR A 316 -21.54 4.03 -7.45
CA THR A 316 -22.19 3.29 -6.37
C THR A 316 -22.53 1.85 -6.80
N LYS A 317 -23.12 1.67 -8.00
CA LYS A 317 -23.42 0.32 -8.50
C LYS A 317 -22.17 -0.49 -8.76
N LEU A 318 -21.10 0.13 -9.29
CA LEU A 318 -19.84 -0.50 -9.58
C LEU A 318 -19.18 -0.99 -8.28
N ILE A 319 -18.91 -0.11 -7.32
CA ILE A 319 -18.23 -0.48 -6.07
C ILE A 319 -19.03 -1.52 -5.27
N VAL A 320 -20.36 -1.40 -5.24
CA VAL A 320 -21.20 -2.40 -4.58
C VAL A 320 -21.02 -3.78 -5.22
N ASN A 321 -20.91 -3.88 -6.57
CA ASN A 321 -20.70 -5.16 -7.23
C ASN A 321 -19.24 -5.66 -7.10
N GLU A 322 -18.25 -4.76 -7.11
CA GLU A 322 -16.86 -5.11 -6.79
C GLU A 322 -16.77 -5.77 -5.41
N LEU A 323 -17.36 -5.17 -4.39
CA LEU A 323 -17.30 -5.69 -3.02
C LEU A 323 -18.17 -6.94 -2.78
N LYS A 324 -19.22 -7.18 -3.59
CA LYS A 324 -20.15 -8.32 -3.39
C LYS A 324 -19.87 -9.53 -4.29
N VAL A 325 -19.29 -9.30 -5.46
CA VAL A 325 -19.12 -10.33 -6.50
C VAL A 325 -17.68 -10.45 -6.94
N ILE A 326 -17.06 -9.36 -7.44
CA ILE A 326 -15.78 -9.44 -8.14
C ILE A 326 -14.66 -9.78 -7.15
N GLU A 327 -14.40 -8.93 -6.16
CA GLU A 327 -13.33 -9.14 -5.19
C GLU A 327 -13.53 -10.38 -4.30
N PRO A 328 -14.74 -10.68 -3.80
CA PRO A 328 -14.94 -11.95 -3.10
C PRO A 328 -14.62 -13.18 -3.94
N THR A 329 -14.82 -13.12 -5.28
CA THR A 329 -14.40 -14.23 -6.15
C THR A 329 -12.87 -14.35 -6.19
N TYR A 330 -12.13 -13.24 -6.36
CA TYR A 330 -10.66 -13.27 -6.27
C TYR A 330 -10.17 -13.81 -4.92
N TYR A 331 -10.75 -13.34 -3.81
CA TYR A 331 -10.38 -13.80 -2.48
C TYR A 331 -10.63 -15.30 -2.26
N GLN A 332 -11.78 -15.80 -2.69
CA GLN A 332 -12.15 -17.21 -2.58
C GLN A 332 -11.22 -18.13 -3.39
N HIS A 333 -10.67 -17.65 -4.50
CA HIS A 333 -9.71 -18.38 -5.35
C HIS A 333 -8.25 -18.10 -4.99
N GLY A 334 -7.98 -17.51 -3.83
CA GLY A 334 -6.62 -17.44 -3.25
C GLY A 334 -5.79 -16.25 -3.68
N ALA A 335 -6.38 -15.20 -4.22
CA ALA A 335 -5.69 -13.95 -4.49
C ALA A 335 -4.96 -13.42 -3.26
N LYS A 336 -3.78 -12.84 -3.47
CA LYS A 336 -2.92 -12.25 -2.43
C LYS A 336 -3.02 -10.74 -2.54
N TYR A 337 -3.31 -10.09 -1.42
CA TYR A 337 -3.61 -8.66 -1.39
C TYR A 337 -2.45 -7.82 -0.88
N LEU A 338 -2.33 -6.63 -1.44
CA LEU A 338 -1.59 -5.50 -0.91
C LEU A 338 -2.57 -4.32 -0.74
N THR A 339 -2.22 -3.37 0.13
CA THR A 339 -3.05 -2.19 0.38
C THR A 339 -2.51 -0.96 -0.32
N GLY A 340 -3.40 -0.16 -0.90
CA GLY A 340 -3.08 1.12 -1.51
C GLY A 340 -4.29 2.05 -1.46
N SER A 341 -4.11 3.28 -0.94
CA SER A 341 -5.21 4.23 -0.77
C SER A 341 -5.56 5.00 -2.04
N ALA A 342 -4.64 5.01 -3.01
CA ALA A 342 -4.68 5.89 -4.17
C ALA A 342 -4.88 7.38 -3.82
N SER A 343 -4.45 7.83 -2.61
CA SER A 343 -4.49 9.26 -2.27
C SER A 343 -3.65 10.04 -3.29
N ASP A 344 -4.08 11.17 -3.69
CA ASP A 344 -5.06 12.14 -3.24
C ASP A 344 -6.14 12.38 -4.34
N VAL A 345 -6.71 11.36 -4.90
CA VAL A 345 -7.75 11.47 -5.93
C VAL A 345 -9.10 10.95 -5.44
N TRP A 346 -10.18 11.44 -6.04
CA TRP A 346 -11.56 11.00 -5.80
C TRP A 346 -12.02 11.09 -4.34
N GLY A 347 -11.49 12.04 -3.57
CA GLY A 347 -11.81 12.24 -2.17
C GLY A 347 -10.98 11.40 -1.20
N THR A 348 -10.02 10.61 -1.69
CA THR A 348 -9.08 9.90 -0.83
C THR A 348 -8.13 10.87 -0.12
N MET A 349 -7.80 10.57 1.13
CA MET A 349 -7.02 11.42 2.02
C MET A 349 -5.78 10.70 2.54
N PRO A 350 -4.60 11.38 2.61
CA PRO A 350 -3.35 10.78 3.07
C PRO A 350 -3.50 10.09 4.43
N GLY A 351 -3.08 8.84 4.50
CA GLY A 351 -3.15 8.01 5.70
C GLY A 351 -4.55 7.57 6.10
N ILE A 352 -5.54 8.44 6.03
CA ILE A 352 -6.95 8.15 6.39
C ILE A 352 -7.52 7.10 5.44
N SER A 353 -7.31 7.27 4.14
CA SER A 353 -7.88 6.36 3.14
C SER A 353 -7.24 4.98 3.11
N LEU A 354 -6.08 4.78 3.73
CA LEU A 354 -5.58 3.44 3.96
C LEU A 354 -6.47 2.67 4.94
N HIS A 355 -7.03 3.34 5.95
CA HIS A 355 -7.96 2.69 6.88
C HIS A 355 -9.34 2.47 6.26
N THR A 356 -9.79 3.30 5.31
CA THR A 356 -10.99 3.00 4.54
C THR A 356 -10.78 1.82 3.58
N GLU A 357 -9.56 1.63 3.04
CA GLU A 357 -9.20 0.41 2.30
C GLU A 357 -9.28 -0.84 3.19
N PHE A 358 -8.90 -0.78 4.47
CA PHE A 358 -9.07 -1.91 5.40
C PHE A 358 -10.54 -2.28 5.60
N GLU A 359 -11.43 -1.29 5.67
CA GLU A 359 -12.87 -1.53 5.75
C GLU A 359 -13.40 -2.24 4.49
N THR A 360 -12.96 -1.83 3.30
CA THR A 360 -13.36 -2.48 2.05
C THR A 360 -12.82 -3.88 1.93
N LEU A 361 -11.55 -4.13 2.29
CA LEU A 361 -10.97 -5.48 2.32
C LEU A 361 -11.74 -6.41 3.27
N THR A 362 -12.20 -5.89 4.41
CA THR A 362 -13.05 -6.66 5.33
C THR A 362 -14.41 -7.00 4.69
N LYS A 363 -15.01 -6.08 3.93
CA LYS A 363 -16.26 -6.34 3.18
C LYS A 363 -16.08 -7.38 2.07
N ILE A 364 -14.91 -7.49 1.49
CA ILE A 364 -14.52 -8.53 0.52
C ILE A 364 -14.49 -9.91 1.19
N GLY A 365 -14.15 -9.97 2.47
CA GLY A 365 -14.08 -11.21 3.27
C GLY A 365 -12.74 -11.47 3.97
N LEU A 366 -11.74 -10.59 3.79
CA LEU A 366 -10.47 -10.74 4.48
C LEU A 366 -10.66 -10.62 6.00
N LYS A 367 -9.99 -11.50 6.74
CA LYS A 367 -9.96 -11.46 8.20
C LYS A 367 -9.01 -10.34 8.67
N PRO A 368 -9.17 -9.80 9.88
CA PRO A 368 -8.31 -8.72 10.39
C PRO A 368 -6.81 -8.98 10.24
N ARG A 369 -6.35 -10.20 10.49
CA ARG A 369 -4.95 -10.57 10.34
C ARG A 369 -4.49 -10.53 8.88
N GLU A 370 -5.32 -10.94 7.94
CA GLU A 370 -5.03 -10.89 6.50
C GLU A 370 -4.95 -9.44 6.00
N VAL A 371 -5.82 -8.56 6.49
CA VAL A 371 -5.78 -7.11 6.21
C VAL A 371 -4.46 -6.50 6.73
N ILE A 372 -4.06 -6.84 7.97
CA ILE A 372 -2.78 -6.37 8.53
C ILE A 372 -1.61 -6.91 7.70
N ALA A 373 -1.65 -8.17 7.28
CA ALA A 373 -0.62 -8.75 6.42
C ALA A 373 -0.54 -8.03 5.06
N ALA A 374 -1.69 -7.70 4.44
CA ALA A 374 -1.78 -6.95 3.20
C ALA A 374 -1.17 -5.54 3.32
N ALA A 375 -1.26 -4.93 4.51
CA ALA A 375 -0.69 -3.62 4.82
C ALA A 375 0.77 -3.68 5.33
N THR A 376 1.38 -4.86 5.44
CA THR A 376 2.69 -5.01 6.08
C THR A 376 3.57 -6.07 5.39
N GLU A 377 3.63 -7.32 5.90
CA GLU A 377 4.58 -8.36 5.46
C GLU A 377 4.41 -8.76 3.99
N ASN A 378 3.22 -8.63 3.42
CA ASN A 378 2.99 -8.98 2.03
C ASN A 378 3.83 -8.12 1.07
N PHE A 379 4.14 -6.87 1.41
CA PHE A 379 5.08 -6.03 0.65
C PHE A 379 6.49 -6.60 0.63
N SER A 380 6.95 -7.17 1.75
CA SER A 380 8.24 -7.87 1.79
C SER A 380 8.27 -9.06 0.84
N LYS A 381 7.17 -9.81 0.77
CA LYS A 381 7.07 -10.98 -0.11
C LYS A 381 6.92 -10.59 -1.58
N ALA A 382 6.11 -9.58 -1.88
CA ALA A 382 5.85 -9.11 -3.24
C ALA A 382 7.10 -8.49 -3.89
N PHE A 383 7.87 -7.70 -3.11
CA PHE A 383 8.96 -6.86 -3.63
C PHE A 383 10.35 -7.22 -3.11
N GLY A 384 10.48 -8.22 -2.24
CA GLY A 384 11.77 -8.63 -1.67
C GLY A 384 12.36 -7.67 -0.64
N TRP A 385 11.59 -6.66 -0.19
CA TRP A 385 12.08 -5.62 0.72
C TRP A 385 12.13 -6.08 2.18
N LYS A 386 13.09 -5.56 2.95
CA LYS A 386 13.23 -5.84 4.40
C LYS A 386 12.38 -4.87 5.25
N ILE A 387 11.07 -4.80 4.98
CA ILE A 387 10.07 -3.95 5.67
C ILE A 387 8.81 -4.74 6.00
N GLY A 388 7.93 -4.18 6.82
CA GLY A 388 6.60 -4.73 7.09
C GLY A 388 6.60 -6.04 7.90
N LYS A 389 7.71 -6.38 8.58
CA LYS A 389 7.80 -7.58 9.41
C LYS A 389 8.58 -7.31 10.69
N ILE A 390 8.10 -7.85 11.81
CA ILE A 390 8.82 -7.82 13.09
C ILE A 390 9.76 -9.04 13.15
N ALA A 391 10.95 -8.88 12.54
CA ALA A 391 11.94 -9.95 12.47
C ALA A 391 13.37 -9.38 12.38
N LYS A 392 14.38 -10.18 12.78
CA LYS A 392 15.80 -9.81 12.69
C LYS A 392 16.17 -9.37 11.27
N GLY A 393 16.87 -8.25 11.16
CA GLY A 393 17.37 -7.66 9.91
C GLY A 393 16.34 -6.81 9.17
N TYR A 394 15.07 -6.77 9.61
CA TYR A 394 14.04 -5.89 9.07
C TYR A 394 14.15 -4.49 9.66
N ARG A 395 13.63 -3.50 8.92
CA ARG A 395 13.58 -2.12 9.38
C ARG A 395 12.68 -2.00 10.61
N ALA A 396 13.14 -1.21 11.58
CA ALA A 396 12.46 -0.99 12.84
C ALA A 396 11.34 0.07 12.70
N ASP A 397 10.30 -0.27 11.96
CA ASP A 397 9.04 0.47 11.85
C ASP A 397 7.97 -0.32 12.59
N ILE A 398 7.48 0.22 13.70
CA ILE A 398 6.67 -0.52 14.68
C ILE A 398 5.54 0.34 15.21
N LEU A 399 4.34 -0.22 15.27
CA LEU A 399 3.21 0.35 16.00
C LEU A 399 3.00 -0.44 17.29
N ILE A 400 2.98 0.25 18.42
CA ILE A 400 2.52 -0.28 19.70
C ILE A 400 1.10 0.24 19.91
N LEU A 401 0.13 -0.67 19.95
CA LEU A 401 -1.29 -0.38 20.02
C LEU A 401 -1.82 -0.63 21.42
N ASN A 402 -2.75 0.21 21.91
CA ASN A 402 -3.40 0.01 23.20
C ASN A 402 -4.34 -1.20 23.17
N ASN A 403 -5.03 -1.43 22.07
CA ASN A 403 -6.06 -2.47 21.95
C ASN A 403 -5.74 -3.47 20.83
N ASN A 404 -6.35 -4.68 20.92
CA ASN A 404 -6.10 -5.77 19.98
C ASN A 404 -6.70 -5.49 18.59
N PRO A 405 -5.88 -5.33 17.54
CA PRO A 405 -6.36 -5.05 16.19
C PRO A 405 -7.07 -6.24 15.52
N LEU A 406 -6.90 -7.46 16.06
CA LEU A 406 -7.61 -8.65 15.56
C LEU A 406 -9.06 -8.71 16.04
N LYS A 407 -9.40 -7.98 17.10
CA LYS A 407 -10.79 -7.85 17.57
C LYS A 407 -11.56 -6.79 16.82
N ASP A 408 -10.89 -5.68 16.48
CA ASP A 408 -11.42 -4.58 15.71
C ASP A 408 -10.25 -3.87 14.99
N LEU A 409 -10.29 -3.78 13.66
CA LEU A 409 -9.26 -3.10 12.86
C LEU A 409 -9.16 -1.60 13.17
N LYS A 410 -10.20 -0.97 13.73
CA LYS A 410 -10.14 0.42 14.22
C LYS A 410 -9.06 0.62 15.28
N ASN A 411 -8.69 -0.44 16.00
CA ASN A 411 -7.60 -0.42 16.98
C ASN A 411 -6.22 -0.19 16.35
N LEU A 412 -6.06 -0.32 15.03
CA LEU A 412 -4.84 0.11 14.31
C LEU A 412 -4.60 1.62 14.40
N LYS A 413 -5.64 2.41 14.68
CA LYS A 413 -5.55 3.87 14.89
C LYS A 413 -5.24 4.23 16.36
N ASP A 414 -5.47 3.30 17.29
CA ASP A 414 -5.23 3.50 18.73
C ASP A 414 -3.76 3.21 19.08
N ILE A 415 -2.88 4.04 18.47
CA ILE A 415 -1.44 3.91 18.58
C ILE A 415 -0.94 4.63 19.84
N ASP A 416 -0.35 3.86 20.76
CA ASP A 416 0.35 4.36 21.94
C ASP A 416 1.73 4.90 21.59
N VAL A 417 2.51 4.13 20.83
CA VAL A 417 3.86 4.52 20.39
C VAL A 417 4.03 4.20 18.90
N LEU A 418 4.41 5.21 18.14
CA LEU A 418 4.89 5.06 16.77
C LEU A 418 6.41 5.06 16.76
N ILE A 419 7.01 4.02 16.19
CA ILE A 419 8.45 3.93 15.96
C ILE A 419 8.68 3.86 14.45
N GLN A 420 9.53 4.75 13.96
CA GLN A 420 9.95 4.77 12.56
C GLN A 420 11.49 4.81 12.50
N LYS A 421 12.09 3.91 11.72
CA LYS A 421 13.56 3.76 11.63
C LYS A 421 14.20 3.68 13.03
N GLY A 422 13.57 2.95 13.95
CA GLY A 422 14.03 2.79 15.33
C GLY A 422 13.86 4.00 16.25
N LYS A 423 13.29 5.10 15.77
CA LYS A 423 13.05 6.33 16.54
C LYS A 423 11.58 6.48 16.90
N VAL A 424 11.29 6.82 18.14
CA VAL A 424 9.94 7.19 18.58
C VAL A 424 9.55 8.52 17.95
N ILE A 425 8.37 8.55 17.34
CA ILE A 425 7.80 9.72 16.67
C ILE A 425 6.72 10.35 17.56
N ASP A 426 6.76 11.65 17.72
CA ASP A 426 5.74 12.43 18.44
C ASP A 426 4.50 12.62 17.56
N ARG A 427 3.51 11.73 17.73
CA ARG A 427 2.24 11.81 16.98
C ARG A 427 1.41 13.04 17.38
N ALA A 428 1.47 13.49 18.63
CA ALA A 428 0.68 14.62 19.09
C ALA A 428 1.10 15.94 18.40
N ALA A 429 2.38 16.07 18.10
CA ALA A 429 2.90 17.22 17.37
C ALA A 429 2.36 17.33 15.93
N MET A 430 1.87 16.25 15.33
CA MET A 430 1.34 16.23 13.96
C MET A 430 -0.06 16.86 13.83
N LEU A 431 -0.77 17.05 14.94
CA LEU A 431 -2.08 17.69 14.99
C LEU A 431 -2.01 19.23 15.07
N LYS A 432 -0.81 19.78 15.18
CA LYS A 432 -0.54 21.22 15.25
C LYS A 432 -0.27 21.78 13.86
#